data_38b057f8448dd364fca8133a97162dc5
#
_entry.id   38b057f8448dd364fca8133a97162dc5
#
_cell.length_a   1.000
_cell.length_b   1.000
_cell.length_c   1.000
_cell.angle_alpha   90.00
_cell.angle_beta   90.00
_cell.angle_gamma   90.00
#
_symmetry.space_group_name_H-M   'P 1'
#
loop_
_entity.id
_entity.type
_entity.pdbx_description
1 polymer ?
#
loop_
_entity_poly.entity_id
_entity_poly.type
_entity_poly.pdbx_seq_one_letter_code
_entity_poly.pdbx_strand_id
1 'polypeptide(L)'
;MSAAADDGEKLIKANDCSSCHAVDHEVVGPAYSSVAKRYAGQSGAVDKVSAKIRDGGSGMTPHPDLTDAQRKDMATWILSLTAAGSAQTEAKQYDYKLKDGTAVSLEFPVYLEGQAPKVTKSVFHGYQLFNSYCYRCHGTDAAGSQLAPDLRHSLSNGMKQRDFLSVAMTGKKEQGMPSWAGFLTEDDVVHIYRYVKGRSLDLVPSGRPPSGQD
;
A
#
# COMPACT_ATOMS: atom_id res chain seq x y z
N MET A 1 16.44 13.03 -11.22
CA MET A 1 15.58 12.01 -11.88
C MET A 1 15.67 12.25 -13.37
N SER A 2 15.81 11.20 -14.21
CA SER A 2 15.95 11.36 -15.65
C SER A 2 14.57 11.54 -16.29
N ALA A 3 14.43 12.42 -17.29
CA ALA A 3 13.17 12.66 -18.01
C ALA A 3 12.53 11.38 -18.56
N ALA A 4 13.33 10.40 -18.98
CA ALA A 4 12.87 9.10 -19.46
C ALA A 4 12.12 8.26 -18.37
N ALA A 5 12.43 8.44 -17.08
CA ALA A 5 11.73 7.73 -16.00
C ALA A 5 10.33 8.32 -15.74
N ASP A 6 10.18 9.64 -15.84
CA ASP A 6 8.87 10.29 -15.67
C ASP A 6 7.93 9.96 -16.84
N ASP A 7 8.47 9.80 -18.05
CA ASP A 7 7.67 9.41 -19.23
C ASP A 7 7.28 7.93 -19.18
N GLY A 8 8.11 7.04 -18.63
CA GLY A 8 7.80 5.63 -18.45
C GLY A 8 6.60 5.40 -17.51
N GLU A 9 6.51 6.13 -16.41
CA GLU A 9 5.37 6.05 -15.47
C GLU A 9 4.06 6.49 -16.15
N LYS A 10 4.10 7.60 -16.87
CA LYS A 10 2.94 8.11 -17.62
C LYS A 10 2.45 7.09 -18.66
N LEU A 11 3.38 6.47 -19.39
CA LEU A 11 3.06 5.44 -20.37
C LEU A 11 2.40 4.20 -19.74
N ILE A 12 2.88 3.75 -18.58
CA ILE A 12 2.28 2.64 -17.83
C ILE A 12 0.84 2.96 -17.43
N LYS A 13 0.59 4.18 -16.91
CA LYS A 13 -0.76 4.62 -16.56
C LYS A 13 -1.69 4.77 -17.77
N ALA A 14 -1.15 5.24 -18.89
CA ALA A 14 -1.93 5.48 -20.12
C ALA A 14 -2.30 4.18 -20.87
N ASN A 15 -1.60 3.08 -20.63
CA ASN A 15 -1.80 1.80 -21.33
C ASN A 15 -2.41 0.71 -20.43
N ASP A 16 -3.12 1.10 -19.37
CA ASP A 16 -3.89 0.23 -18.47
C ASP A 16 -3.08 -0.91 -17.83
N CYS A 17 -1.76 -0.75 -17.75
CA CYS A 17 -0.89 -1.76 -17.16
C CYS A 17 -1.17 -1.95 -15.65
N SER A 18 -1.70 -0.91 -15.02
CA SER A 18 -2.03 -0.90 -13.58
C SER A 18 -3.23 -1.79 -13.24
N SER A 19 -4.02 -2.24 -14.21
CA SER A 19 -5.08 -3.21 -13.98
C SER A 19 -4.55 -4.61 -13.63
N CYS A 20 -3.31 -4.90 -14.03
CA CYS A 20 -2.68 -6.20 -13.79
C CYS A 20 -1.41 -6.13 -12.93
N HIS A 21 -0.76 -4.98 -12.83
CA HIS A 21 0.48 -4.80 -12.09
C HIS A 21 0.39 -3.61 -11.13
N ALA A 22 0.83 -3.79 -9.88
CA ALA A 22 1.08 -2.70 -8.97
C ALA A 22 2.59 -2.44 -8.80
N VAL A 23 2.95 -1.33 -8.18
CA VAL A 23 4.36 -0.96 -7.96
C VAL A 23 5.03 -1.91 -6.97
N ASP A 24 4.37 -2.24 -5.89
CA ASP A 24 4.92 -2.87 -4.69
C ASP A 24 4.31 -4.23 -4.32
N HIS A 25 3.20 -4.62 -4.94
CA HIS A 25 2.54 -5.90 -4.68
C HIS A 25 2.05 -6.56 -5.98
N GLU A 26 1.75 -7.86 -5.89
CA GLU A 26 1.22 -8.67 -6.99
C GLU A 26 -0.31 -8.48 -7.09
N VAL A 27 -0.81 -8.26 -8.32
CA VAL A 27 -2.24 -8.20 -8.65
C VAL A 27 -2.60 -9.43 -9.47
N VAL A 28 -2.58 -9.33 -10.80
CA VAL A 28 -2.64 -10.49 -11.73
C VAL A 28 -1.23 -10.87 -12.15
N GLY A 29 -0.40 -9.87 -12.40
CA GLY A 29 1.01 -9.98 -12.71
C GLY A 29 1.90 -9.58 -11.52
N PRO A 30 3.22 -9.83 -11.60
CA PRO A 30 4.15 -9.51 -10.54
C PRO A 30 4.24 -8.01 -10.30
N ALA A 31 4.53 -7.62 -9.06
CA ALA A 31 4.85 -6.23 -8.71
C ALA A 31 6.02 -5.71 -9.56
N TYR A 32 5.97 -4.44 -9.97
CA TYR A 32 7.08 -3.84 -10.71
C TYR A 32 8.39 -3.84 -9.91
N SER A 33 8.34 -3.63 -8.60
CA SER A 33 9.50 -3.76 -7.71
C SER A 33 10.10 -5.18 -7.70
N SER A 34 9.28 -6.21 -7.84
CA SER A 34 9.73 -7.60 -7.95
C SER A 34 10.38 -7.88 -9.32
N VAL A 35 9.81 -7.31 -10.40
CA VAL A 35 10.42 -7.34 -11.72
C VAL A 35 11.79 -6.66 -11.69
N ALA A 36 11.85 -5.45 -11.13
CA ALA A 36 13.08 -4.70 -10.99
C ALA A 36 14.17 -5.48 -10.25
N LYS A 37 13.83 -6.11 -9.12
CA LYS A 37 14.76 -6.98 -8.35
C LYS A 37 15.24 -8.19 -9.16
N ARG A 38 14.35 -8.83 -9.93
CA ARG A 38 14.68 -10.00 -10.78
C ARG A 38 15.73 -9.67 -11.85
N TYR A 39 15.69 -8.46 -12.40
CA TYR A 39 16.60 -8.02 -13.45
C TYR A 39 17.77 -7.18 -12.94
N ALA A 40 17.87 -6.92 -11.64
CA ALA A 40 18.95 -6.15 -11.04
C ALA A 40 20.32 -6.75 -11.38
N GLY A 41 21.25 -5.91 -11.84
CA GLY A 41 22.62 -6.32 -12.23
C GLY A 41 22.72 -7.14 -13.51
N GLN A 42 21.62 -7.41 -14.21
CA GLN A 42 21.68 -8.14 -15.47
C GLN A 42 22.02 -7.22 -16.64
N SER A 43 22.97 -7.64 -17.48
CA SER A 43 23.27 -6.95 -18.73
C SER A 43 22.05 -7.00 -19.66
N GLY A 44 21.71 -5.86 -20.29
CA GLY A 44 20.56 -5.73 -21.20
C GLY A 44 19.19 -5.86 -20.51
N ALA A 45 19.10 -5.56 -19.19
CA ALA A 45 17.84 -5.63 -18.44
C ALA A 45 16.71 -4.82 -19.08
N VAL A 46 16.99 -3.62 -19.57
CA VAL A 46 16.04 -2.75 -20.26
C VAL A 46 15.47 -3.45 -21.51
N ASP A 47 16.35 -4.01 -22.34
CA ASP A 47 15.91 -4.69 -23.57
C ASP A 47 15.09 -5.95 -23.26
N LYS A 48 15.46 -6.70 -22.23
CA LYS A 48 14.71 -7.91 -21.80
C LYS A 48 13.31 -7.56 -21.30
N VAL A 49 13.17 -6.51 -20.50
CA VAL A 49 11.87 -6.06 -20.00
C VAL A 49 11.06 -5.44 -21.14
N SER A 50 11.68 -4.65 -22.03
CA SER A 50 11.05 -4.09 -23.21
C SER A 50 10.51 -5.18 -24.14
N ALA A 51 11.28 -6.25 -24.39
CA ALA A 51 10.84 -7.42 -25.15
C ALA A 51 9.66 -8.12 -24.48
N LYS A 52 9.68 -8.27 -23.14
CA LYS A 52 8.57 -8.86 -22.40
C LYS A 52 7.28 -8.04 -22.50
N ILE A 53 7.37 -6.71 -22.52
CA ILE A 53 6.21 -5.83 -22.77
C ILE A 53 5.68 -6.05 -24.19
N ARG A 54 6.57 -6.12 -25.20
CA ARG A 54 6.16 -6.36 -26.59
C ARG A 54 5.47 -7.69 -26.79
N ASP A 55 6.10 -8.77 -26.29
CA ASP A 55 5.74 -10.16 -26.62
C ASP A 55 4.72 -10.77 -25.64
N GLY A 56 4.56 -10.18 -24.47
CA GLY A 56 3.66 -10.71 -23.44
C GLY A 56 4.10 -12.09 -22.92
N GLY A 57 3.13 -12.97 -22.69
CA GLY A 57 3.34 -14.35 -22.25
C GLY A 57 3.24 -14.56 -20.74
N SER A 58 3.02 -15.80 -20.32
CA SER A 58 2.72 -16.16 -18.91
C SER A 58 1.49 -15.41 -18.36
N GLY A 59 0.45 -15.24 -19.17
CA GLY A 59 -0.78 -14.51 -18.80
C GLY A 59 -0.73 -13.00 -19.06
N MET A 60 0.41 -12.44 -19.41
CA MET A 60 0.55 -11.03 -19.78
C MET A 60 0.15 -10.82 -21.25
N THR A 61 -0.73 -9.84 -21.50
CA THR A 61 -1.10 -9.42 -22.85
C THR A 61 0.09 -8.79 -23.57
N PRO A 62 0.36 -9.11 -24.85
CA PRO A 62 1.39 -8.45 -25.64
C PRO A 62 0.96 -7.03 -26.02
N HIS A 63 1.94 -6.12 -26.09
CA HIS A 63 1.75 -4.73 -26.49
C HIS A 63 2.64 -4.36 -27.70
N PRO A 64 2.37 -4.94 -28.89
CA PRO A 64 3.16 -4.67 -30.09
C PRO A 64 2.98 -3.25 -30.64
N ASP A 65 1.84 -2.59 -30.30
CA ASP A 65 1.52 -1.25 -30.79
C ASP A 65 2.36 -0.15 -30.15
N LEU A 66 2.99 -0.42 -29.01
CA LEU A 66 3.96 0.49 -28.39
C LEU A 66 5.24 0.54 -29.20
N THR A 67 5.78 1.72 -29.42
CA THR A 67 7.08 1.88 -30.07
C THR A 67 8.21 1.33 -29.18
N ASP A 68 9.36 1.03 -29.80
CA ASP A 68 10.56 0.57 -29.06
C ASP A 68 11.00 1.59 -27.98
N ALA A 69 10.93 2.89 -28.31
CA ALA A 69 11.26 3.96 -27.37
C ALA A 69 10.32 3.93 -26.15
N GLN A 70 9.03 3.88 -26.38
CA GLN A 70 8.02 3.83 -25.31
C GLN A 70 8.23 2.60 -24.39
N ARG A 71 8.44 1.42 -24.97
CA ARG A 71 8.72 0.21 -24.18
C ARG A 71 10.00 0.31 -23.38
N LYS A 72 11.04 0.95 -23.92
CA LYS A 72 12.31 1.19 -23.20
C LYS A 72 12.15 2.19 -22.08
N ASP A 73 11.37 3.26 -22.27
CA ASP A 73 11.06 4.23 -21.21
C ASP A 73 10.29 3.54 -20.07
N MET A 74 9.26 2.73 -20.39
CA MET A 74 8.55 1.93 -19.40
C MET A 74 9.48 0.95 -18.67
N ALA A 75 10.33 0.22 -19.40
CA ALA A 75 11.31 -0.69 -18.82
C ALA A 75 12.32 0.02 -17.93
N THR A 76 12.77 1.20 -18.32
CA THR A 76 13.70 2.03 -17.54
C THR A 76 13.06 2.49 -16.24
N TRP A 77 11.80 2.94 -16.30
CA TRP A 77 11.06 3.28 -15.09
C TRP A 77 10.88 2.07 -14.17
N ILE A 78 10.42 0.93 -14.69
CA ILE A 78 10.25 -0.31 -13.90
C ILE A 78 11.58 -0.67 -13.22
N LEU A 79 12.68 -0.66 -13.94
CA LEU A 79 13.99 -1.03 -13.43
C LEU A 79 14.57 0.00 -12.45
N SER A 80 14.16 1.27 -12.55
CA SER A 80 14.53 2.29 -11.59
C SER A 80 13.93 2.06 -10.21
N LEU A 81 12.86 1.27 -10.13
CA LEU A 81 12.22 0.92 -8.86
C LEU A 81 13.11 0.00 -7.98
N THR A 82 14.18 -0.60 -8.53
CA THR A 82 15.22 -1.22 -7.69
C THR A 82 16.04 -0.18 -6.95
N ALA A 83 16.33 0.92 -7.58
CA ALA A 83 17.03 2.04 -6.95
C ALA A 83 16.09 2.79 -5.98
N ALA A 84 14.79 2.88 -6.30
CA ALA A 84 13.77 3.43 -5.40
C ALA A 84 13.36 2.43 -4.29
N GLY A 85 13.52 1.12 -4.51
CA GLY A 85 13.34 0.07 -3.49
C GLY A 85 14.60 -0.15 -2.63
N SER A 86 15.75 0.41 -3.02
CA SER A 86 16.97 0.55 -2.22
C SER A 86 17.24 1.99 -1.77
N ALA A 87 16.66 2.99 -2.44
CA ALA A 87 16.29 4.24 -1.82
C ALA A 87 14.95 4.02 -1.12
N GLN A 88 14.95 3.26 -0.05
CA GLN A 88 14.30 3.78 1.12
C GLN A 88 14.90 5.18 1.28
N THR A 89 14.26 6.22 0.75
CA THR A 89 14.12 7.45 1.54
C THR A 89 13.82 6.90 2.90
N GLU A 90 14.74 7.10 3.86
CA GLU A 90 14.50 6.70 5.26
C GLU A 90 13.10 7.17 5.52
N ALA A 91 12.15 6.21 5.56
CA ALA A 91 10.74 6.56 5.63
C ALA A 91 10.68 7.34 6.92
N LYS A 92 10.33 8.62 6.85
CA LYS A 92 10.41 9.52 8.01
C LYS A 92 9.78 8.79 9.16
N GLN A 93 10.60 8.35 10.10
CA GLN A 93 10.14 7.63 11.27
C GLN A 93 9.54 8.65 12.23
N TYR A 94 8.41 8.28 12.78
CA TYR A 94 7.70 9.07 13.77
C TYR A 94 7.72 8.30 15.08
N ASP A 95 8.49 8.82 16.04
CA ASP A 95 8.67 8.18 17.34
C ASP A 95 7.58 8.56 18.30
N TYR A 96 7.03 7.56 18.97
CA TYR A 96 6.00 7.71 19.98
C TYR A 96 6.41 6.98 21.25
N LYS A 97 6.00 7.53 22.39
CA LYS A 97 6.09 6.86 23.67
C LYS A 97 4.71 6.39 24.10
N LEU A 98 4.56 5.09 24.28
CA LEU A 98 3.31 4.48 24.74
C LEU A 98 3.07 4.75 26.22
N LYS A 99 1.87 4.46 26.70
CA LYS A 99 1.47 4.69 28.11
C LYS A 99 2.32 3.89 29.10
N ASP A 100 2.79 2.73 28.71
CA ASP A 100 3.68 1.86 29.49
C ASP A 100 5.16 2.28 29.45
N GLY A 101 5.47 3.36 28.71
CA GLY A 101 6.82 3.88 28.52
C GLY A 101 7.59 3.28 27.34
N THR A 102 7.04 2.29 26.64
CA THR A 102 7.66 1.68 25.46
C THR A 102 7.78 2.70 24.32
N ALA A 103 8.94 2.76 23.69
CA ALA A 103 9.15 3.55 22.48
C ALA A 103 8.77 2.74 21.25
N VAL A 104 8.03 3.35 20.33
CA VAL A 104 7.66 2.77 19.03
C VAL A 104 7.90 3.76 17.92
N SER A 105 8.38 3.29 16.78
CA SER A 105 8.56 4.09 15.57
C SER A 105 7.59 3.62 14.49
N LEU A 106 6.91 4.57 13.85
CA LEU A 106 5.95 4.31 12.76
C LEU A 106 6.39 5.04 11.49
N GLU A 107 6.12 4.45 10.34
CA GLU A 107 6.39 5.03 9.02
C GLU A 107 5.38 6.12 8.61
N PHE A 108 4.48 6.49 9.50
CA PHE A 108 3.47 7.53 9.26
C PHE A 108 3.16 8.31 10.53
N PRO A 109 2.81 9.61 10.41
CA PRO A 109 2.42 10.42 11.55
C PRO A 109 1.00 10.07 12.02
N VAL A 110 0.86 9.77 13.33
CA VAL A 110 -0.44 9.58 13.96
C VAL A 110 -1.09 10.93 14.27
N TYR A 111 -0.31 11.88 14.79
CA TYR A 111 -0.78 13.19 15.22
C TYR A 111 -0.34 14.31 14.28
N LEU A 112 -1.08 15.38 14.28
CA LEU A 112 -0.63 16.65 13.75
C LEU A 112 0.57 17.12 14.57
N GLU A 113 1.56 17.70 13.90
CA GLU A 113 2.80 18.13 14.53
C GLU A 113 2.52 19.10 15.68
N GLY A 114 3.03 18.76 16.88
CA GLY A 114 2.84 19.54 18.10
C GLY A 114 1.40 19.61 18.65
N GLN A 115 0.46 18.84 18.10
CA GLN A 115 -0.96 18.94 18.44
C GLN A 115 -1.58 17.63 18.98
N ALA A 116 -0.78 16.74 19.56
CA ALA A 116 -1.35 15.54 20.18
C ALA A 116 -2.45 15.94 21.21
N PRO A 117 -3.58 15.24 21.26
CA PRO A 117 -3.92 13.99 20.57
C PRO A 117 -4.67 14.18 19.22
N LYS A 118 -4.64 15.37 18.60
CA LYS A 118 -5.29 15.57 17.30
C LYS A 118 -4.63 14.74 16.22
N VAL A 119 -5.38 13.81 15.64
CA VAL A 119 -4.86 12.91 14.63
C VAL A 119 -4.74 13.58 13.26
N THR A 120 -3.84 13.04 12.43
CA THR A 120 -3.67 13.49 11.04
C THR A 120 -4.92 13.21 10.21
N LYS A 121 -5.07 13.94 9.09
CA LYS A 121 -6.15 13.69 8.11
C LYS A 121 -6.19 12.24 7.67
N SER A 122 -5.03 11.62 7.47
CA SER A 122 -4.92 10.21 7.06
C SER A 122 -5.52 9.26 8.10
N VAL A 123 -5.17 9.43 9.37
CA VAL A 123 -5.70 8.61 10.48
C VAL A 123 -7.20 8.86 10.67
N PHE A 124 -7.64 10.12 10.58
CA PHE A 124 -9.06 10.46 10.71
C PHE A 124 -9.90 9.90 9.56
N HIS A 125 -9.39 9.98 8.32
CA HIS A 125 -10.05 9.37 7.17
C HIS A 125 -10.15 7.85 7.32
N GLY A 126 -9.09 7.21 7.82
CA GLY A 126 -9.11 5.79 8.16
C GLY A 126 -10.17 5.42 9.21
N TYR A 127 -10.37 6.26 10.23
CA TYR A 127 -11.47 6.11 11.18
C TYR A 127 -12.84 6.18 10.48
N GLN A 128 -13.06 7.13 9.59
CA GLN A 128 -14.31 7.27 8.84
C GLN A 128 -14.59 6.05 7.96
N LEU A 129 -13.61 5.64 7.18
CA LEU A 129 -13.70 4.45 6.31
C LEU A 129 -13.93 3.16 7.12
N PHE A 130 -13.18 2.98 8.22
CA PHE A 130 -13.38 1.82 9.09
C PHE A 130 -14.83 1.73 9.60
N ASN A 131 -15.39 2.84 10.07
CA ASN A 131 -16.76 2.89 10.56
C ASN A 131 -17.82 2.76 9.44
N SER A 132 -17.46 3.07 8.20
CA SER A 132 -18.36 2.88 7.05
C SER A 132 -18.40 1.43 6.56
N TYR A 133 -17.26 0.73 6.56
CA TYR A 133 -17.11 -0.54 5.85
C TYR A 133 -16.75 -1.73 6.74
N CYS A 134 -16.02 -1.53 7.84
CA CYS A 134 -15.38 -2.62 8.59
C CYS A 134 -16.03 -2.88 9.96
N TYR A 135 -16.57 -1.82 10.62
CA TYR A 135 -16.97 -1.90 12.03
C TYR A 135 -18.08 -2.92 12.32
N ARG A 136 -18.97 -3.17 11.35
CA ARG A 136 -20.09 -4.12 11.54
C ARG A 136 -19.62 -5.53 11.89
N CYS A 137 -18.48 -5.92 11.31
CA CYS A 137 -17.88 -7.22 11.57
C CYS A 137 -16.77 -7.14 12.61
N HIS A 138 -15.87 -6.15 12.50
CA HIS A 138 -14.69 -6.02 13.35
C HIS A 138 -14.91 -5.23 14.64
N GLY A 139 -16.16 -4.87 14.95
CA GLY A 139 -16.54 -4.20 16.19
C GLY A 139 -16.08 -2.74 16.27
N THR A 140 -16.61 -2.05 17.27
CA THR A 140 -16.22 -0.66 17.58
C THR A 140 -14.74 -0.60 17.88
N ASP A 141 -14.07 0.43 17.37
CA ASP A 141 -12.64 0.63 17.60
C ASP A 141 -11.74 -0.54 17.15
N ALA A 142 -12.22 -1.34 16.20
CA ALA A 142 -11.53 -2.53 15.69
C ALA A 142 -11.26 -3.62 16.74
N ALA A 143 -12.07 -3.66 17.78
CA ALA A 143 -11.92 -4.56 18.94
C ALA A 143 -12.39 -5.99 18.68
N GLY A 144 -12.82 -6.30 17.46
CA GLY A 144 -13.43 -7.58 17.12
C GLY A 144 -14.89 -7.70 17.57
N SER A 145 -15.51 -8.78 17.14
CA SER A 145 -16.88 -9.18 17.51
C SER A 145 -17.03 -10.70 17.40
N GLN A 146 -18.24 -11.20 17.52
CA GLN A 146 -18.53 -12.62 17.22
C GLN A 146 -18.37 -12.96 15.73
N LEU A 147 -18.40 -11.95 14.84
CA LEU A 147 -18.35 -12.14 13.39
C LEU A 147 -16.93 -12.08 12.81
N ALA A 148 -16.02 -11.33 13.46
CA ALA A 148 -14.68 -11.11 12.94
C ALA A 148 -13.67 -10.79 14.04
N PRO A 149 -12.37 -11.08 13.83
CA PRO A 149 -11.33 -10.91 14.84
C PRO A 149 -11.06 -9.45 15.22
N ASP A 150 -10.47 -9.27 16.41
CA ASP A 150 -9.86 -8.01 16.85
C ASP A 150 -8.66 -7.67 15.95
N LEU A 151 -8.80 -6.63 15.14
CA LEU A 151 -7.74 -6.20 14.23
C LEU A 151 -6.58 -5.54 14.96
N ARG A 152 -6.81 -4.94 16.13
CA ARG A 152 -5.75 -4.36 16.96
C ARG A 152 -4.81 -5.46 17.43
N HIS A 153 -5.37 -6.60 17.85
CA HIS A 153 -4.58 -7.77 18.24
C HIS A 153 -3.77 -8.32 17.05
N SER A 154 -4.36 -8.38 15.86
CA SER A 154 -3.65 -8.80 14.65
C SER A 154 -2.44 -7.90 14.36
N LEU A 155 -2.59 -6.58 14.51
CA LEU A 155 -1.51 -5.61 14.25
C LEU A 155 -0.48 -5.55 15.38
N SER A 156 -0.85 -5.79 16.63
CA SER A 156 0.12 -5.91 17.74
C SER A 156 0.94 -7.20 17.63
N ASN A 157 0.37 -8.26 17.07
CA ASN A 157 1.05 -9.53 16.81
C ASN A 157 1.89 -9.54 15.51
N GLY A 158 2.19 -8.36 14.95
CA GLY A 158 3.16 -8.22 13.88
C GLY A 158 2.62 -8.24 12.45
N MET A 159 1.29 -8.27 12.24
CA MET A 159 0.74 -8.08 10.89
C MET A 159 1.20 -6.75 10.32
N LYS A 160 1.85 -6.80 9.17
CA LYS A 160 2.38 -5.62 8.48
C LYS A 160 1.30 -4.97 7.60
N GLN A 161 1.53 -3.71 7.23
CA GLN A 161 0.63 -2.95 6.35
C GLN A 161 0.33 -3.71 5.06
N ARG A 162 1.34 -4.29 4.41
CA ARG A 162 1.18 -5.05 3.17
C ARG A 162 0.21 -6.23 3.34
N ASP A 163 0.34 -6.97 4.45
CA ASP A 163 -0.48 -8.15 4.70
C ASP A 163 -1.92 -7.76 5.03
N PHE A 164 -2.09 -6.65 5.78
CA PHE A 164 -3.39 -6.05 6.04
C PHE A 164 -4.08 -5.61 4.75
N LEU A 165 -3.36 -4.91 3.88
CA LEU A 165 -3.83 -4.44 2.57
C LEU A 165 -4.24 -5.63 1.69
N SER A 166 -3.38 -6.64 1.57
CA SER A 166 -3.65 -7.85 0.80
C SER A 166 -4.94 -8.53 1.26
N VAL A 167 -5.09 -8.74 2.58
CA VAL A 167 -6.29 -9.38 3.14
C VAL A 167 -7.54 -8.54 2.87
N ALA A 168 -7.48 -7.23 3.01
CA ALA A 168 -8.64 -6.37 2.77
C ALA A 168 -9.05 -6.39 1.28
N MET A 169 -8.08 -6.27 0.37
CA MET A 169 -8.36 -6.23 -1.06
C MET A 169 -8.84 -7.57 -1.62
N THR A 170 -8.30 -8.70 -1.15
CA THR A 170 -8.71 -10.04 -1.63
C THR A 170 -9.90 -10.61 -0.88
N GLY A 171 -10.09 -10.23 0.38
CA GLY A 171 -11.09 -10.82 1.28
C GLY A 171 -10.68 -12.21 1.78
N LYS A 172 -11.53 -12.76 2.62
CA LYS A 172 -11.48 -14.15 3.09
C LYS A 172 -12.89 -14.75 3.01
N LYS A 173 -13.35 -15.01 1.80
CA LYS A 173 -14.75 -15.37 1.48
C LYS A 173 -15.25 -16.54 2.32
N GLU A 174 -14.44 -17.59 2.50
CA GLU A 174 -14.80 -18.76 3.31
C GLU A 174 -14.97 -18.46 4.80
N GLN A 175 -14.41 -17.33 5.25
CA GLN A 175 -14.55 -16.81 6.62
C GLN A 175 -15.55 -15.66 6.71
N GLY A 176 -16.31 -15.39 5.64
CA GLY A 176 -17.34 -14.35 5.59
C GLY A 176 -16.81 -12.93 5.32
N MET A 177 -15.52 -12.73 5.11
CA MET A 177 -14.96 -11.41 4.77
C MET A 177 -14.98 -11.19 3.25
N PRO A 178 -15.74 -10.20 2.75
CA PRO A 178 -15.74 -9.89 1.31
C PRO A 178 -14.41 -9.27 0.86
N SER A 179 -14.14 -9.34 -0.44
CA SER A 179 -13.13 -8.51 -1.09
C SER A 179 -13.62 -7.06 -1.13
N TRP A 180 -12.75 -6.12 -0.79
CA TRP A 180 -13.02 -4.69 -0.90
C TRP A 180 -12.48 -4.08 -2.20
N ALA A 181 -11.77 -4.87 -3.04
CA ALA A 181 -11.37 -4.41 -4.37
C ALA A 181 -12.59 -3.98 -5.20
N GLY A 182 -12.49 -2.80 -5.82
CA GLY A 182 -13.60 -2.20 -6.57
C GLY A 182 -14.54 -1.32 -5.73
N PHE A 183 -14.49 -1.37 -4.39
CA PHE A 183 -15.23 -0.50 -3.48
C PHE A 183 -14.32 0.50 -2.77
N LEU A 184 -13.11 0.06 -2.41
CA LEU A 184 -12.08 0.86 -1.78
C LEU A 184 -10.83 0.85 -2.65
N THR A 185 -10.12 1.95 -2.67
CA THR A 185 -8.77 2.02 -3.23
C THR A 185 -7.76 1.46 -2.23
N GLU A 186 -6.57 1.13 -2.69
CA GLU A 186 -5.47 0.73 -1.80
C GLU A 186 -5.14 1.83 -0.78
N ASP A 187 -5.16 3.09 -1.21
CA ASP A 187 -4.94 4.24 -0.33
C ASP A 187 -6.01 4.33 0.78
N ASP A 188 -7.27 4.03 0.46
CA ASP A 188 -8.34 3.96 1.46
C ASP A 188 -8.03 2.89 2.52
N VAL A 189 -7.57 1.71 2.09
CA VAL A 189 -7.18 0.64 3.00
C VAL A 189 -5.91 0.98 3.79
N VAL A 190 -4.97 1.72 3.20
CA VAL A 190 -3.81 2.27 3.93
C VAL A 190 -4.25 3.25 5.02
N HIS A 191 -5.24 4.11 4.75
CA HIS A 191 -5.82 4.99 5.76
C HIS A 191 -6.48 4.19 6.89
N ILE A 192 -7.25 3.15 6.57
CA ILE A 192 -7.85 2.24 7.56
C ILE A 192 -6.74 1.57 8.39
N TYR A 193 -5.69 1.04 7.77
CA TYR A 193 -4.55 0.47 8.48
C TYR A 193 -3.93 1.44 9.48
N ARG A 194 -3.69 2.68 9.08
CA ARG A 194 -3.10 3.72 9.95
C ARG A 194 -3.97 3.99 11.18
N TYR A 195 -5.27 4.07 11.00
CA TYR A 195 -6.22 4.18 12.11
C TYR A 195 -6.14 2.97 13.04
N VAL A 196 -6.29 1.76 12.52
CA VAL A 196 -6.30 0.52 13.32
C VAL A 196 -4.94 0.32 14.00
N LYS A 197 -3.82 0.65 13.34
CA LYS A 197 -2.49 0.59 13.92
C LYS A 197 -2.34 1.59 15.08
N GLY A 198 -2.82 2.81 14.92
CA GLY A 198 -2.88 3.79 16.01
C GLY A 198 -3.72 3.30 17.19
N ARG A 199 -4.84 2.60 16.92
CA ARG A 199 -5.68 1.97 17.95
C ARG A 199 -4.96 0.80 18.65
N SER A 200 -4.22 -0.01 17.92
CA SER A 200 -3.48 -1.16 18.46
C SER A 200 -2.36 -0.77 19.41
N LEU A 201 -1.91 0.48 19.32
CA LEU A 201 -0.85 1.06 20.13
C LEU A 201 -1.38 2.05 21.20
N ASP A 202 -2.70 2.16 21.38
CA ASP A 202 -3.34 3.15 22.24
C ASP A 202 -2.93 4.62 21.97
N LEU A 203 -2.38 4.90 20.80
CA LEU A 203 -2.09 6.27 20.36
C LEU A 203 -3.37 6.99 19.92
N VAL A 204 -4.30 6.29 19.26
CA VAL A 204 -5.61 6.84 18.88
C VAL A 204 -6.63 6.50 19.98
N PRO A 205 -7.34 7.46 20.56
CA PRO A 205 -8.34 7.22 21.61
C PRO A 205 -9.56 6.47 21.08
N SER A 206 -10.33 5.87 22.01
CA SER A 206 -11.61 5.19 21.69
C SER A 206 -12.65 6.18 21.16
N GLY A 207 -13.51 5.68 20.29
CA GLY A 207 -14.56 6.48 19.67
C GLY A 207 -14.00 7.38 18.55
N ARG A 208 -14.68 8.51 18.31
CA ARG A 208 -14.22 9.49 17.30
C ARG A 208 -12.94 10.18 17.79
N PRO A 209 -11.82 10.01 17.09
CA PRO A 209 -10.59 10.70 17.49
C PRO A 209 -10.69 12.21 17.19
N PRO A 210 -10.11 13.07 18.03
CA PRO A 210 -10.01 14.49 17.73
C PRO A 210 -9.16 14.71 16.47
N SER A 211 -9.61 15.59 15.59
CA SER A 211 -8.94 15.87 14.32
C SER A 211 -8.67 17.36 14.18
N GLY A 212 -7.83 17.74 13.22
CA GLY A 212 -7.61 19.13 12.88
C GLY A 212 -8.75 19.74 12.05
N GLN A 213 -9.86 19.02 11.87
CA GLN A 213 -11.05 19.45 11.14
C GLN A 213 -12.21 19.82 12.08
N ASP A 214 -12.01 19.69 13.39
CA ASP A 214 -12.98 20.06 14.43
C ASP A 214 -12.85 21.52 14.81
#